data_d7185a3afae14c4f21164c958b36dc75
#
_entry.id   d7185a3afae14c4f21164c958b36dc75
#
_cell.length_a   1.000
_cell.length_b   1.000
_cell.length_c   1.000
_cell.angle_alpha   90.00
_cell.angle_beta   90.00
_cell.angle_gamma   90.00
#
_symmetry.space_group_name_H-M   'P 1'
#
loop_
_entity.id
_entity.type
_entity.pdbx_description
1 polymer ?
#
loop_
_entity_poly.entity_id
_entity_poly.type
_entity_poly.pdbx_seq_one_letter_code
_entity_poly.pdbx_strand_id
1 'polypeptide(L)'
;MSKFSCPVVRVAAVEEHPNADRLSLVRLEGLGYLCIANKLEDGSPRYKPGDWVVYIPSASVLPEWLLKDMGFWNEDAGKGVLAGSDGNRVKPLKLRGIFSEGVLYGLIAYGDDDCLSADFGSATDVHVVGKDSLEYPVKLGEDAAAILGITRWEPPIPAAMSGEVASVAEAALTYDFQRWESVPDIFEPGEVVVAQEKIHGSCTIIQYFPGMDHPEMFPDHAGYRSITVSSKGLGGQGLVFKNNEANANNLYVRALGTLLADHDLAGLLHRMSKVDGGAHPVAILGEVFGKGVQDLDYGTTKP
;
A
#
# COMPACT_ATOMS: atom_id res chain seq x y z
N MET A 1 5.38 4.67 9.84
CA MET A 1 4.84 3.56 9.00
C MET A 1 3.42 3.90 8.63
N SER A 2 3.07 3.95 7.36
CA SER A 2 1.65 4.05 6.98
C SER A 2 1.02 2.66 7.17
N LYS A 3 0.32 2.49 8.27
CA LYS A 3 -0.55 1.33 8.48
C LYS A 3 -1.61 1.38 7.37
N PHE A 4 -1.93 0.23 6.77
CA PHE A 4 -3.07 0.15 5.85
C PHE A 4 -4.31 0.69 6.55
N SER A 5 -4.99 1.63 5.91
CA SER A 5 -6.20 2.25 6.42
C SER A 5 -7.08 2.74 5.28
N CYS A 6 -8.37 2.85 5.53
CA CYS A 6 -9.34 3.50 4.66
C CYS A 6 -9.85 4.77 5.37
N PRO A 7 -9.08 5.87 5.34
CA PRO A 7 -9.39 7.04 6.13
C PRO A 7 -10.62 7.79 5.61
N VAL A 8 -11.35 8.37 6.55
CA VAL A 8 -12.37 9.38 6.24
C VAL A 8 -11.66 10.69 5.91
N VAL A 9 -11.91 11.22 4.73
CA VAL A 9 -11.24 12.42 4.21
C VAL A 9 -12.25 13.39 3.62
N ARG A 10 -11.84 14.66 3.46
CA ARG A 10 -12.67 15.67 2.81
C ARG A 10 -12.30 15.81 1.33
N VAL A 11 -13.31 16.02 0.51
CA VAL A 11 -13.13 16.39 -0.90
C VAL A 11 -12.66 17.83 -0.99
N ALA A 12 -11.49 18.07 -1.54
CA ALA A 12 -10.90 19.40 -1.71
C ALA A 12 -11.40 20.10 -2.98
N ALA A 13 -11.47 19.34 -4.09
CA ALA A 13 -11.93 19.87 -5.38
C ALA A 13 -12.55 18.75 -6.23
N VAL A 14 -13.46 19.16 -7.10
CA VAL A 14 -14.05 18.29 -8.12
C VAL A 14 -13.95 19.00 -9.46
N GLU A 15 -13.38 18.34 -10.45
CA GLU A 15 -13.11 18.90 -11.78
C GLU A 15 -13.73 17.99 -12.85
N GLU A 16 -14.01 18.56 -14.01
CA GLU A 16 -14.48 17.81 -15.17
C GLU A 16 -13.33 16.93 -15.72
N HIS A 17 -13.66 15.70 -16.10
CA HIS A 17 -12.68 14.84 -16.76
C HIS A 17 -12.49 15.30 -18.22
N PRO A 18 -11.29 15.69 -18.69
CA PRO A 18 -11.10 16.31 -20.01
C PRO A 18 -11.45 15.40 -21.19
N ASN A 19 -11.46 14.08 -20.97
CA ASN A 19 -11.66 13.06 -22.02
C ASN A 19 -12.85 12.16 -21.75
N ALA A 20 -13.75 12.51 -20.81
CA ALA A 20 -14.90 11.65 -20.48
C ALA A 20 -16.04 12.45 -19.81
N ASP A 21 -17.18 12.57 -20.49
CA ASP A 21 -18.34 13.35 -20.02
C ASP A 21 -19.02 12.76 -18.77
N ARG A 22 -18.86 11.45 -18.52
CA ARG A 22 -19.50 10.73 -17.40
C ARG A 22 -18.58 10.55 -16.18
N LEU A 23 -17.39 11.15 -16.20
CA LEU A 23 -16.41 11.05 -15.13
C LEU A 23 -16.09 12.42 -14.56
N SER A 24 -15.73 12.46 -13.28
CA SER A 24 -15.20 13.62 -12.57
C SER A 24 -13.87 13.26 -11.93
N LEU A 25 -12.97 14.24 -11.86
CA LEU A 25 -11.71 14.17 -11.12
C LEU A 25 -11.96 14.69 -9.72
N VAL A 26 -11.60 13.91 -8.71
CA VAL A 26 -11.82 14.25 -7.29
C VAL A 26 -10.48 14.34 -6.59
N ARG A 27 -10.18 15.51 -6.03
CA ARG A 27 -9.00 15.75 -5.18
C ARG A 27 -9.40 15.68 -3.72
N LEU A 28 -8.54 15.11 -2.88
CA LEU A 28 -8.78 14.88 -1.46
C LEU A 28 -7.86 15.75 -0.61
N GLU A 29 -8.36 16.31 0.49
CA GLU A 29 -7.55 17.09 1.42
C GLU A 29 -6.48 16.23 2.09
N GLY A 30 -5.25 16.73 2.14
CA GLY A 30 -4.13 16.06 2.80
C GLY A 30 -3.61 14.80 2.10
N LEU A 31 -4.21 14.40 0.97
CA LEU A 31 -3.75 13.30 0.13
C LEU A 31 -3.39 13.82 -1.25
N GLY A 32 -2.17 13.54 -1.71
CA GLY A 32 -1.73 13.89 -3.07
C GLY A 32 -2.37 13.03 -4.17
N TYR A 33 -3.37 12.23 -3.85
CA TYR A 33 -4.01 11.31 -4.78
C TYR A 33 -5.14 11.96 -5.57
N LEU A 34 -5.25 11.58 -6.83
CA LEU A 34 -6.39 11.88 -7.69
C LEU A 34 -7.27 10.63 -7.79
N CYS A 35 -8.54 10.78 -7.50
CA CYS A 35 -9.55 9.74 -7.70
C CYS A 35 -10.48 10.13 -8.85
N ILE A 36 -10.90 9.14 -9.64
CA ILE A 36 -11.92 9.33 -10.68
C ILE A 36 -13.22 8.70 -10.19
N ALA A 37 -14.29 9.47 -10.22
CA ALA A 37 -15.64 9.04 -9.86
C ALA A 37 -16.60 9.15 -11.02
N ASN A 38 -17.57 8.23 -11.11
CA ASN A 38 -18.67 8.36 -12.03
C ASN A 38 -19.58 9.53 -11.61
N LYS A 39 -20.05 10.29 -12.58
CA LYS A 39 -21.15 11.25 -12.40
C LYS A 39 -22.47 10.52 -12.11
N LEU A 40 -23.44 11.24 -11.58
CA LEU A 40 -24.81 10.79 -11.44
C LEU A 40 -25.51 10.66 -12.81
N GLU A 41 -26.70 10.07 -12.83
CA GLU A 41 -27.46 9.87 -14.07
C GLU A 41 -27.85 11.18 -14.77
N ASP A 42 -28.06 12.23 -13.98
CA ASP A 42 -28.35 13.59 -14.47
C ASP A 42 -27.13 14.33 -15.02
N GLY A 43 -25.93 13.71 -14.97
CA GLY A 43 -24.68 14.29 -15.41
C GLY A 43 -23.99 15.18 -14.37
N SER A 44 -24.56 15.37 -13.20
CA SER A 44 -23.92 16.12 -12.11
C SER A 44 -22.80 15.30 -11.47
N PRO A 45 -21.76 15.94 -10.90
CA PRO A 45 -20.74 15.26 -10.14
C PRO A 45 -21.34 14.52 -8.93
N ARG A 46 -20.86 13.30 -8.66
CA ARG A 46 -21.28 12.50 -7.49
C ARG A 46 -20.90 13.13 -6.17
N TYR A 47 -19.76 13.84 -6.16
CA TYR A 47 -19.18 14.51 -5.00
C TYR A 47 -19.01 15.99 -5.28
N LYS A 48 -18.98 16.80 -4.23
CA LYS A 48 -18.68 18.23 -4.28
C LYS A 48 -17.59 18.60 -3.26
N PRO A 49 -16.90 19.73 -3.44
CA PRO A 49 -15.96 20.23 -2.45
C PRO A 49 -16.62 20.35 -1.06
N GLY A 50 -15.94 19.88 -0.02
CA GLY A 50 -16.45 19.84 1.33
C GLY A 50 -17.09 18.52 1.75
N ASP A 51 -17.52 17.67 0.82
CA ASP A 51 -18.07 16.35 1.14
C ASP A 51 -17.03 15.49 1.88
N TRP A 52 -17.51 14.66 2.79
CA TRP A 52 -16.68 13.64 3.42
C TRP A 52 -16.88 12.30 2.71
N VAL A 53 -15.80 11.58 2.53
CA VAL A 53 -15.78 10.27 1.87
C VAL A 53 -14.81 9.35 2.58
N VAL A 54 -15.03 8.03 2.49
CA VAL A 54 -13.98 7.07 2.81
C VAL A 54 -13.09 6.91 1.58
N TYR A 55 -11.80 7.22 1.72
CA TYR A 55 -10.82 6.91 0.71
C TYR A 55 -10.37 5.45 0.86
N ILE A 56 -10.59 4.65 -0.16
CA ILE A 56 -10.22 3.24 -0.23
C ILE A 56 -8.99 3.11 -1.13
N PRO A 57 -7.78 2.93 -0.56
CA PRO A 57 -6.53 2.94 -1.32
C PRO A 57 -6.34 1.71 -2.19
N SER A 58 -5.33 1.76 -3.07
CA SER A 58 -4.87 0.58 -3.79
C SER A 58 -4.44 -0.54 -2.84
N ALA A 59 -4.51 -1.78 -3.32
CA ALA A 59 -4.36 -3.02 -2.56
C ALA A 59 -5.46 -3.29 -1.51
N SER A 60 -6.56 -2.53 -1.50
CA SER A 60 -7.77 -2.90 -0.76
C SER A 60 -8.50 -4.04 -1.44
N VAL A 61 -9.02 -4.97 -0.65
CA VAL A 61 -9.94 -6.05 -1.06
C VAL A 61 -11.30 -5.76 -0.48
N LEU A 62 -12.28 -5.54 -1.36
CA LEU A 62 -13.64 -5.18 -0.98
C LEU A 62 -14.50 -6.43 -0.84
N PRO A 63 -15.36 -6.50 0.20
CA PRO A 63 -16.36 -7.57 0.32
C PRO A 63 -17.47 -7.41 -0.73
N GLU A 64 -18.16 -8.49 -1.02
CA GLU A 64 -19.22 -8.56 -2.05
C GLU A 64 -20.32 -7.50 -1.85
N TRP A 65 -20.79 -7.34 -0.61
CA TRP A 65 -21.83 -6.37 -0.31
C TRP A 65 -21.44 -4.94 -0.71
N LEU A 66 -20.17 -4.56 -0.42
CA LEU A 66 -19.64 -3.22 -0.72
C LEU A 66 -19.45 -3.03 -2.24
N LEU A 67 -19.03 -4.10 -2.96
CA LEU A 67 -18.97 -4.08 -4.42
C LEU A 67 -20.35 -3.86 -5.03
N LYS A 68 -21.40 -4.49 -4.48
CA LYS A 68 -22.78 -4.31 -4.92
C LYS A 68 -23.26 -2.89 -4.66
N ASP A 69 -23.05 -2.37 -3.46
CA ASP A 69 -23.45 -1.02 -3.07
C ASP A 69 -22.75 0.07 -3.90
N MET A 70 -21.48 -0.12 -4.21
CA MET A 70 -20.70 0.80 -5.05
C MET A 70 -20.95 0.64 -6.56
N GLY A 71 -21.72 -0.35 -6.99
CA GLY A 71 -21.97 -0.64 -8.41
C GLY A 71 -20.77 -1.30 -9.11
N PHE A 72 -19.90 -1.97 -8.36
CA PHE A 72 -18.74 -2.72 -8.87
C PHE A 72 -18.96 -4.23 -8.93
N TRP A 73 -20.21 -4.68 -8.85
CA TRP A 73 -20.58 -6.08 -8.95
C TRP A 73 -21.19 -6.41 -10.33
N ASN A 74 -20.80 -7.55 -10.88
CA ASN A 74 -21.39 -8.10 -12.10
C ASN A 74 -22.18 -9.35 -11.73
N GLU A 75 -23.51 -9.26 -11.77
CA GLU A 75 -24.42 -10.36 -11.40
C GLU A 75 -24.26 -11.57 -12.33
N ASP A 76 -24.08 -11.35 -13.64
CA ASP A 76 -23.96 -12.43 -14.63
C ASP A 76 -22.68 -13.24 -14.42
N ALA A 77 -21.59 -12.57 -14.02
CA ALA A 77 -20.30 -13.20 -13.76
C ALA A 77 -20.15 -13.69 -12.30
N GLY A 78 -21.04 -13.31 -11.39
CA GLY A 78 -20.98 -13.63 -9.97
C GLY A 78 -19.71 -13.10 -9.28
N LYS A 79 -19.16 -11.96 -9.73
CA LYS A 79 -17.92 -11.38 -9.20
C LYS A 79 -17.86 -9.86 -9.43
N GLY A 80 -16.91 -9.23 -8.76
CA GLY A 80 -16.64 -7.80 -8.97
C GLY A 80 -16.01 -7.50 -10.34
N VAL A 81 -16.00 -6.21 -10.70
CA VAL A 81 -15.39 -5.69 -11.94
C VAL A 81 -14.03 -5.02 -11.71
N LEU A 82 -13.54 -5.00 -10.47
CA LEU A 82 -12.23 -4.49 -10.13
C LEU A 82 -11.11 -5.48 -10.52
N ALA A 83 -9.90 -5.29 -10.03
CA ALA A 83 -8.79 -6.16 -10.32
C ALA A 83 -8.81 -7.46 -9.49
N GLY A 84 -7.98 -8.45 -9.91
CA GLY A 84 -7.89 -9.77 -9.27
C GLY A 84 -8.83 -10.81 -9.87
N SER A 85 -8.68 -12.08 -9.48
CA SER A 85 -9.52 -13.20 -9.94
C SER A 85 -11.00 -13.00 -9.60
N ASP A 86 -11.25 -12.45 -8.41
CA ASP A 86 -12.60 -12.24 -7.89
C ASP A 86 -13.16 -10.85 -8.23
N GLY A 87 -12.35 -10.02 -8.94
CA GLY A 87 -12.73 -8.68 -9.35
C GLY A 87 -12.97 -7.72 -8.17
N ASN A 88 -12.36 -7.95 -7.02
CA ASN A 88 -12.63 -7.24 -5.77
C ASN A 88 -11.45 -6.41 -5.24
N ARG A 89 -10.33 -6.37 -5.98
CA ARG A 89 -9.12 -5.68 -5.55
C ARG A 89 -8.99 -4.30 -6.19
N VAL A 90 -8.83 -3.28 -5.39
CA VAL A 90 -8.51 -1.92 -5.85
C VAL A 90 -7.07 -1.87 -6.36
N LYS A 91 -6.89 -1.33 -7.55
CA LYS A 91 -5.58 -1.03 -8.17
C LYS A 91 -5.61 0.36 -8.77
N PRO A 92 -4.45 1.03 -8.87
CA PRO A 92 -4.33 2.23 -9.68
C PRO A 92 -4.77 1.91 -11.12
N LEU A 93 -5.62 2.74 -11.67
CA LEU A 93 -6.21 2.54 -12.98
C LEU A 93 -6.08 3.80 -13.82
N LYS A 94 -5.68 3.65 -15.08
CA LYS A 94 -5.65 4.75 -16.03
C LYS A 94 -6.95 4.79 -16.83
N LEU A 95 -7.80 5.76 -16.52
CA LEU A 95 -9.08 5.97 -17.20
C LEU A 95 -8.96 7.14 -18.17
N ARG A 96 -9.21 6.89 -19.46
CA ARG A 96 -9.19 7.91 -20.52
C ARG A 96 -7.94 8.83 -20.49
N GLY A 97 -6.78 8.26 -20.11
CA GLY A 97 -5.51 8.98 -20.08
C GLY A 97 -5.09 9.53 -18.72
N ILE A 98 -5.98 9.55 -17.72
CA ILE A 98 -5.70 10.06 -16.37
C ILE A 98 -5.64 8.92 -15.38
N PHE A 99 -4.69 8.95 -14.45
CA PHE A 99 -4.56 7.99 -13.37
C PHE A 99 -5.57 8.27 -12.26
N SER A 100 -6.22 7.20 -11.79
CA SER A 100 -7.02 7.18 -10.56
C SER A 100 -6.34 6.29 -9.54
N GLU A 101 -6.07 6.81 -8.37
CA GLU A 101 -5.52 6.07 -7.23
C GLU A 101 -6.61 5.83 -6.20
N GLY A 102 -7.01 4.56 -6.04
CA GLY A 102 -8.08 4.20 -5.12
C GLY A 102 -9.49 4.46 -5.64
N VAL A 103 -10.46 4.24 -4.76
CA VAL A 103 -11.89 4.50 -4.99
C VAL A 103 -12.49 5.21 -3.77
N LEU A 104 -13.63 5.86 -3.95
CA LEU A 104 -14.30 6.65 -2.92
C LEU A 104 -15.64 6.03 -2.54
N TYR A 105 -15.91 5.96 -1.24
CA TYR A 105 -17.19 5.55 -0.69
C TYR A 105 -17.87 6.73 0.01
N GLY A 106 -19.14 6.98 -0.32
CA GLY A 106 -19.91 8.08 0.23
C GLY A 106 -20.30 7.88 1.69
N LEU A 107 -20.48 8.98 2.40
CA LEU A 107 -20.95 9.03 3.78
C LEU A 107 -22.32 9.68 3.86
N ILE A 108 -22.99 9.51 5.00
CA ILE A 108 -24.27 10.13 5.32
C ILE A 108 -24.01 11.24 6.32
N ALA A 109 -24.55 12.41 6.07
CA ALA A 109 -24.48 13.56 6.97
C ALA A 109 -25.85 13.88 7.54
N TYR A 110 -25.90 14.18 8.83
CA TYR A 110 -27.11 14.61 9.56
C TYR A 110 -26.96 16.03 10.07
N GLY A 111 -28.02 16.81 9.98
CA GLY A 111 -28.13 18.15 10.57
C GLY A 111 -28.68 18.13 12.01
N ASP A 112 -28.90 19.32 12.58
CA ASP A 112 -29.35 19.50 13.98
C ASP A 112 -30.68 18.81 14.33
N ASP A 113 -31.52 18.53 13.34
CA ASP A 113 -32.85 17.90 13.53
C ASP A 113 -32.84 16.39 13.18
N ASP A 114 -31.69 15.74 13.22
CA ASP A 114 -31.51 14.34 12.75
C ASP A 114 -32.01 14.12 11.29
N CYS A 115 -32.13 15.20 10.52
CA CYS A 115 -32.48 15.13 9.12
C CYS A 115 -31.23 14.98 8.24
N LEU A 116 -31.36 14.26 7.14
CA LEU A 116 -30.28 14.14 6.14
C LEU A 116 -29.83 15.53 5.69
N SER A 117 -28.55 15.82 5.83
CA SER A 117 -27.94 17.06 5.38
C SER A 117 -27.26 16.85 4.02
N ALA A 118 -27.52 17.77 3.10
CA ALA A 118 -26.78 17.82 1.85
C ALA A 118 -25.42 18.54 1.97
N ASP A 119 -25.13 19.12 3.15
CA ASP A 119 -23.92 19.89 3.42
C ASP A 119 -23.16 19.33 4.63
N PHE A 120 -22.01 18.71 4.36
CA PHE A 120 -21.12 18.18 5.38
C PHE A 120 -20.48 19.28 6.25
N GLY A 121 -20.44 20.51 5.77
CA GLY A 121 -19.91 21.66 6.52
C GLY A 121 -20.79 22.09 7.68
N SER A 122 -22.10 21.85 7.58
CA SER A 122 -23.11 22.14 8.60
C SER A 122 -23.63 20.88 9.33
N ALA A 123 -23.10 19.69 8.98
CA ALA A 123 -23.50 18.45 9.62
C ALA A 123 -23.03 18.39 11.07
N THR A 124 -23.92 17.96 11.97
CA THR A 124 -23.60 17.68 13.38
C THR A 124 -23.05 16.28 13.55
N ASP A 125 -23.47 15.35 12.70
CA ASP A 125 -23.04 13.96 12.69
C ASP A 125 -22.80 13.44 11.29
N VAL A 126 -21.74 12.62 11.12
CA VAL A 126 -21.42 11.96 9.85
C VAL A 126 -21.25 10.47 10.09
N HIS A 127 -21.93 9.68 9.29
CA HIS A 127 -22.00 8.24 9.46
C HIS A 127 -21.53 7.50 8.20
N VAL A 128 -20.96 6.31 8.41
CA VAL A 128 -20.69 5.31 7.38
C VAL A 128 -21.63 4.12 7.56
N VAL A 129 -22.21 3.64 6.49
CA VAL A 129 -22.98 2.38 6.51
C VAL A 129 -22.02 1.21 6.50
N GLY A 130 -22.10 0.37 7.53
CA GLY A 130 -21.22 -0.79 7.70
C GLY A 130 -21.75 -2.05 7.00
N LYS A 131 -20.95 -3.12 7.08
CA LYS A 131 -21.24 -4.44 6.51
C LYS A 131 -22.50 -5.11 7.05
N ASP A 132 -22.99 -4.69 8.19
CA ASP A 132 -24.21 -5.16 8.85
C ASP A 132 -25.43 -4.28 8.58
N SER A 133 -25.28 -3.33 7.65
CA SER A 133 -26.29 -2.33 7.29
C SER A 133 -26.63 -1.35 8.44
N LEU A 134 -25.78 -1.28 9.46
CA LEU A 134 -25.89 -0.28 10.52
C LEU A 134 -25.06 0.95 10.17
N GLU A 135 -25.48 2.09 10.71
CA GLU A 135 -24.77 3.35 10.58
C GLU A 135 -23.84 3.56 11.77
N TYR A 136 -22.59 3.88 11.45
CA TYR A 136 -21.53 4.12 12.45
C TYR A 136 -21.05 5.56 12.34
N PRO A 137 -21.05 6.31 13.45
CA PRO A 137 -20.51 7.67 13.45
C PRO A 137 -19.01 7.63 13.17
N VAL A 138 -18.54 8.56 12.34
CA VAL A 138 -17.13 8.64 11.94
C VAL A 138 -16.64 10.08 11.97
N LYS A 139 -15.32 10.25 12.12
CA LYS A 139 -14.62 11.54 12.12
C LYS A 139 -13.56 11.59 11.02
N LEU A 140 -13.19 12.80 10.63
CA LEU A 140 -12.07 12.99 9.70
C LEU A 140 -10.78 12.34 10.23
N GLY A 141 -10.09 11.61 9.36
CA GLY A 141 -8.89 10.85 9.68
C GLY A 141 -9.14 9.48 10.30
N GLU A 142 -10.37 9.13 10.64
CA GLU A 142 -10.71 7.81 11.20
C GLU A 142 -10.65 6.72 10.14
N ASP A 143 -10.20 5.53 10.54
CA ASP A 143 -10.08 4.37 9.66
C ASP A 143 -11.38 3.58 9.62
N ALA A 144 -12.06 3.59 8.48
CA ALA A 144 -13.31 2.88 8.26
C ALA A 144 -13.12 1.43 7.73
N ALA A 145 -11.89 0.94 7.56
CA ALA A 145 -11.64 -0.36 6.93
C ALA A 145 -12.37 -1.52 7.64
N ALA A 146 -12.33 -1.56 8.97
CA ALA A 146 -12.97 -2.62 9.77
C ALA A 146 -14.50 -2.56 9.68
N ILE A 147 -15.09 -1.36 9.70
CA ILE A 147 -16.53 -1.13 9.58
C ILE A 147 -17.02 -1.62 8.22
N LEU A 148 -16.30 -1.30 7.16
CA LEU A 148 -16.62 -1.69 5.78
C LEU A 148 -16.24 -3.14 5.47
N GLY A 149 -15.50 -3.82 6.34
CA GLY A 149 -15.00 -5.18 6.10
C GLY A 149 -13.92 -5.24 5.01
N ILE A 150 -13.22 -4.14 4.79
CA ILE A 150 -12.13 -4.06 3.81
C ILE A 150 -10.87 -4.66 4.42
N THR A 151 -10.18 -5.49 3.65
CA THR A 151 -8.89 -6.08 4.04
C THR A 151 -7.80 -5.65 3.08
N ARG A 152 -6.54 -5.77 3.50
CA ARG A 152 -5.40 -5.56 2.62
C ARG A 152 -5.18 -6.80 1.76
N TRP A 153 -4.98 -6.60 0.46
CA TRP A 153 -4.53 -7.67 -0.41
C TRP A 153 -3.07 -8.02 -0.14
N GLU A 154 -2.84 -9.30 0.07
CA GLU A 154 -1.50 -9.85 0.24
C GLU A 154 -1.14 -10.67 -0.99
N PRO A 155 -0.01 -10.40 -1.65
CA PRO A 155 0.42 -11.20 -2.78
C PRO A 155 0.70 -12.64 -2.32
N PRO A 156 0.23 -13.65 -3.08
CA PRO A 156 0.62 -15.02 -2.80
C PRO A 156 2.13 -15.16 -2.94
N ILE A 157 2.75 -15.92 -2.03
CA ILE A 157 4.18 -16.22 -2.10
C ILE A 157 4.40 -17.08 -3.35
N PRO A 158 5.19 -16.64 -4.34
CA PRO A 158 5.49 -17.45 -5.51
C PRO A 158 6.15 -18.77 -5.07
N ALA A 159 5.72 -19.90 -5.63
CA ALA A 159 6.28 -21.21 -5.28
C ALA A 159 7.81 -21.28 -5.48
N ALA A 160 8.34 -20.57 -6.48
CA ALA A 160 9.78 -20.45 -6.73
C ALA A 160 10.55 -19.60 -5.67
N MET A 161 9.84 -18.83 -4.87
CA MET A 161 10.38 -18.01 -3.77
C MET A 161 9.90 -18.53 -2.41
N SER A 162 9.21 -19.69 -2.37
CA SER A 162 8.82 -20.32 -1.13
C SER A 162 10.07 -20.82 -0.41
N GLY A 163 10.09 -20.59 0.88
CA GLY A 163 11.13 -21.06 1.78
C GLY A 163 10.59 -21.03 3.19
N GLU A 164 11.37 -21.50 4.15
CA GLU A 164 10.99 -21.34 5.54
C GLU A 164 11.04 -19.88 5.95
N VAL A 165 9.94 -19.38 6.53
CA VAL A 165 9.81 -18.00 6.98
C VAL A 165 9.61 -17.95 8.49
N ALA A 166 9.96 -16.79 9.08
CA ALA A 166 9.67 -16.43 10.46
C ALA A 166 8.91 -15.11 10.49
N SER A 167 8.09 -14.91 11.52
CA SER A 167 7.36 -13.67 11.71
C SER A 167 8.17 -12.68 12.55
N VAL A 168 8.26 -11.45 12.05
CA VAL A 168 8.78 -10.28 12.75
C VAL A 168 7.76 -9.14 12.72
N ALA A 169 6.47 -9.47 12.61
CA ALA A 169 5.38 -8.54 12.32
C ALA A 169 5.31 -7.34 13.28
N GLU A 170 5.65 -7.54 14.56
CA GLU A 170 5.61 -6.48 15.56
C GLU A 170 6.71 -5.41 15.36
N ALA A 171 7.81 -5.77 14.72
CA ALA A 171 8.97 -4.92 14.54
C ALA A 171 9.25 -4.53 13.08
N ALA A 172 8.59 -5.20 12.13
CA ALA A 172 8.86 -5.02 10.71
C ALA A 172 8.61 -3.59 10.24
N LEU A 173 9.61 -3.04 9.56
CA LEU A 173 9.46 -1.79 8.83
C LEU A 173 8.86 -2.11 7.47
N THR A 174 7.67 -1.58 7.23
CA THR A 174 7.01 -1.69 5.93
C THR A 174 6.88 -0.33 5.30
N TYR A 175 7.10 -0.22 4.02
CA TYR A 175 6.77 0.99 3.29
C TYR A 175 6.48 0.69 1.81
N ASP A 176 5.81 1.62 1.16
CA ASP A 176 5.48 1.56 -0.24
C ASP A 176 5.91 2.84 -0.94
N PHE A 177 6.36 2.72 -2.17
CA PHE A 177 6.66 3.86 -3.02
C PHE A 177 5.44 4.16 -3.88
N GLN A 178 5.00 5.39 -3.80
CA GLN A 178 3.95 5.89 -4.68
C GLN A 178 4.52 6.12 -6.08
N ARG A 179 3.67 5.91 -7.07
CA ARG A 179 4.00 6.30 -8.44
C ARG A 179 3.78 7.81 -8.58
N TRP A 180 4.74 8.49 -9.17
CA TRP A 180 4.63 9.93 -9.41
C TRP A 180 3.40 10.29 -10.26
N GLU A 181 2.94 9.39 -11.15
CA GLU A 181 1.72 9.57 -11.94
C GLU A 181 0.44 9.58 -11.09
N SER A 182 0.48 8.98 -9.89
CA SER A 182 -0.64 9.00 -8.93
C SER A 182 -0.68 10.29 -8.11
N VAL A 183 0.41 11.06 -8.12
CA VAL A 183 0.58 12.33 -7.40
C VAL A 183 1.22 13.36 -8.33
N PRO A 184 0.53 13.76 -9.41
CA PRO A 184 1.12 14.56 -10.49
C PRO A 184 1.63 15.92 -10.04
N ASP A 185 1.10 16.46 -8.94
CA ASP A 185 1.46 17.76 -8.41
C ASP A 185 2.50 17.69 -7.26
N ILE A 186 3.20 16.53 -7.10
CA ILE A 186 4.18 16.37 -6.02
C ILE A 186 5.43 17.23 -6.20
N PHE A 187 5.75 17.59 -7.45
CA PHE A 187 6.90 18.44 -7.78
C PHE A 187 6.47 19.84 -8.17
N GLU A 188 7.20 20.84 -7.65
CA GLU A 188 6.99 22.23 -8.02
C GLU A 188 7.92 22.63 -9.19
N PRO A 189 7.48 23.55 -10.07
CA PRO A 189 8.34 24.08 -11.13
C PRO A 189 9.64 24.67 -10.57
N GLY A 190 10.78 24.17 -11.04
CA GLY A 190 12.12 24.61 -10.58
C GLY A 190 12.68 23.82 -9.41
N GLU A 191 11.95 22.86 -8.85
CA GLU A 191 12.47 21.95 -7.84
C GLU A 191 13.57 21.03 -8.42
N VAL A 192 14.63 20.81 -7.62
CA VAL A 192 15.72 19.90 -8.01
C VAL A 192 15.32 18.48 -7.72
N VAL A 193 15.28 17.64 -8.75
CA VAL A 193 14.97 16.21 -8.64
C VAL A 193 16.16 15.37 -9.06
N VAL A 194 16.28 14.17 -8.48
CA VAL A 194 17.27 13.16 -8.86
C VAL A 194 16.57 12.05 -9.63
N ALA A 195 16.95 11.84 -10.87
CA ALA A 195 16.48 10.71 -11.67
C ALA A 195 17.54 9.60 -11.70
N GLN A 196 17.13 8.37 -11.42
CA GLN A 196 18.00 7.20 -11.43
C GLN A 196 17.39 6.09 -12.27
N GLU A 197 18.23 5.27 -12.89
CA GLU A 197 17.79 4.07 -13.58
C GLU A 197 17.21 3.07 -12.55
N LYS A 198 16.01 2.57 -12.82
CA LYS A 198 15.43 1.46 -12.04
C LYS A 198 15.91 0.14 -12.60
N ILE A 199 16.76 -0.54 -11.85
CA ILE A 199 17.18 -1.91 -12.19
C ILE A 199 15.96 -2.85 -12.14
N HIS A 200 15.88 -3.74 -13.12
CA HIS A 200 14.88 -4.79 -13.18
C HIS A 200 15.39 -6.06 -12.49
N GLY A 201 14.87 -6.36 -11.33
CA GLY A 201 15.27 -7.49 -10.53
C GLY A 201 14.17 -7.88 -9.56
N SER A 202 14.52 -8.28 -8.36
CA SER A 202 13.59 -8.62 -7.31
C SER A 202 13.88 -7.78 -6.06
N CYS A 203 12.89 -6.99 -5.66
CA CYS A 203 13.01 -6.08 -4.53
C CYS A 203 13.28 -6.86 -3.24
N THR A 204 14.36 -6.52 -2.56
CA THR A 204 14.77 -7.09 -1.27
C THR A 204 14.69 -6.05 -0.17
N ILE A 205 14.32 -6.50 1.01
CA ILE A 205 14.31 -5.70 2.23
C ILE A 205 15.24 -6.37 3.23
N ILE A 206 16.32 -5.70 3.61
CA ILE A 206 17.22 -6.11 4.68
C ILE A 206 16.91 -5.25 5.89
N GLN A 207 16.56 -5.87 7.01
CA GLN A 207 16.18 -5.15 8.22
C GLN A 207 17.12 -5.52 9.38
N TYR A 208 17.45 -4.51 10.16
CA TYR A 208 18.23 -4.63 11.39
C TYR A 208 17.36 -4.21 12.58
N PHE A 209 17.27 -5.07 13.57
CA PHE A 209 16.49 -4.86 14.79
C PHE A 209 17.44 -4.81 16.00
N PRO A 210 17.85 -3.62 16.47
CA PRO A 210 18.73 -3.51 17.62
C PRO A 210 18.15 -4.18 18.86
N GLY A 211 18.93 -5.05 19.50
CA GLY A 211 18.51 -5.76 20.71
C GLY A 211 17.61 -6.97 20.52
N MET A 212 17.22 -7.29 19.29
CA MET A 212 16.54 -8.55 18.99
C MET A 212 17.57 -9.65 18.68
N ASP A 213 17.32 -10.83 19.23
CA ASP A 213 18.10 -12.03 18.99
C ASP A 213 17.19 -13.11 18.42
N HIS A 214 17.37 -13.43 17.15
CA HIS A 214 16.60 -14.44 16.41
C HIS A 214 17.49 -15.62 16.02
N PRO A 215 17.85 -16.52 16.97
CA PRO A 215 18.73 -17.66 16.71
C PRO A 215 18.19 -18.59 15.63
N GLU A 216 16.88 -18.67 15.47
CA GLU A 216 16.24 -19.46 14.43
C GLU A 216 16.45 -18.92 13.01
N MET A 217 16.80 -17.63 12.88
CA MET A 217 17.07 -17.01 11.58
C MET A 217 18.56 -17.10 11.20
N PHE A 218 19.45 -17.09 12.18
CA PHE A 218 20.89 -17.13 11.96
C PHE A 218 21.58 -18.03 13.00
N PRO A 219 21.34 -19.35 12.99
CA PRO A 219 21.85 -20.26 14.01
C PRO A 219 23.37 -20.26 14.12
N ASP A 220 24.07 -20.08 12.98
CA ASP A 220 25.52 -20.17 12.89
C ASP A 220 26.27 -18.83 12.96
N HIS A 221 25.55 -17.71 13.01
CA HIS A 221 26.13 -16.35 12.95
C HIS A 221 25.68 -15.49 14.12
N ALA A 222 26.19 -15.77 15.31
CA ALA A 222 25.80 -15.08 16.55
C ALA A 222 25.88 -13.53 16.49
N GLY A 223 26.76 -12.97 15.65
CA GLY A 223 26.87 -11.52 15.45
C GLY A 223 25.79 -10.88 14.57
N TYR A 224 24.98 -11.67 13.88
CA TYR A 224 24.01 -11.19 12.86
C TYR A 224 22.58 -11.59 13.14
N ARG A 225 22.25 -12.09 14.32
CA ARG A 225 20.92 -12.57 14.71
C ARG A 225 19.83 -11.51 14.68
N SER A 226 20.22 -10.25 14.58
CA SER A 226 19.33 -9.09 14.46
C SER A 226 19.16 -8.59 13.03
N ILE A 227 19.77 -9.24 12.03
CA ILE A 227 19.66 -8.88 10.61
C ILE A 227 18.79 -9.91 9.89
N THR A 228 17.78 -9.44 9.19
CA THR A 228 16.84 -10.27 8.47
C THR A 228 16.73 -9.86 7.01
N VAL A 229 16.25 -10.75 6.16
CA VAL A 229 16.00 -10.46 4.75
C VAL A 229 14.64 -10.99 4.30
N SER A 230 13.99 -10.22 3.44
CA SER A 230 12.70 -10.60 2.83
C SER A 230 12.57 -10.06 1.41
N SER A 231 11.61 -10.60 0.66
CA SER A 231 11.07 -9.92 -0.51
C SER A 231 10.13 -8.78 -0.08
N LYS A 232 9.83 -7.84 -0.99
CA LYS A 232 8.83 -6.78 -0.72
C LYS A 232 7.49 -7.36 -0.25
N GLY A 233 7.01 -8.44 -0.88
CA GLY A 233 5.73 -9.06 -0.54
C GLY A 233 5.71 -9.69 0.85
N LEU A 234 6.74 -10.43 1.21
CA LEU A 234 6.87 -11.04 2.54
C LEU A 234 7.09 -9.98 3.62
N GLY A 235 7.99 -9.04 3.37
CA GLY A 235 8.28 -7.95 4.30
C GLY A 235 7.05 -7.10 4.59
N GLY A 236 6.17 -6.89 3.61
CA GLY A 236 4.89 -6.22 3.80
C GLY A 236 3.91 -6.96 4.74
N GLN A 237 4.11 -8.26 4.91
CA GLN A 237 3.37 -9.11 5.85
C GLN A 237 4.09 -9.29 7.19
N GLY A 238 5.25 -8.68 7.38
CA GLY A 238 6.09 -8.88 8.54
C GLY A 238 6.78 -10.26 8.58
N LEU A 239 6.96 -10.89 7.41
CA LEU A 239 7.64 -12.17 7.27
C LEU A 239 9.05 -11.98 6.71
N VAL A 240 9.98 -12.80 7.20
CA VAL A 240 11.38 -12.83 6.77
C VAL A 240 11.81 -14.26 6.50
N PHE A 241 12.79 -14.44 5.61
CA PHE A 241 13.36 -15.76 5.37
C PHE A 241 14.26 -16.19 6.52
N LYS A 242 14.16 -17.44 6.94
CA LYS A 242 15.12 -18.07 7.86
C LYS A 242 16.45 -18.31 7.13
N ASN A 243 17.55 -18.07 7.79
CA ASN A 243 18.87 -18.43 7.26
C ASN A 243 19.25 -19.85 7.71
N ASN A 244 18.70 -20.85 7.05
CA ASN A 244 18.88 -22.25 7.34
C ASN A 244 19.11 -23.05 6.04
N GLU A 245 19.36 -24.36 6.19
CA GLU A 245 19.65 -25.25 5.07
C GLU A 245 18.50 -25.29 4.03
N ALA A 246 17.25 -25.25 4.49
CA ALA A 246 16.08 -25.22 3.60
C ALA A 246 16.08 -23.98 2.67
N ASN A 247 16.67 -22.89 3.12
CA ASN A 247 16.79 -21.64 2.38
C ASN A 247 18.18 -21.41 1.75
N ALA A 248 19.09 -22.40 1.78
CA ALA A 248 20.46 -22.22 1.26
C ALA A 248 20.50 -21.73 -0.21
N ASN A 249 19.52 -22.11 -1.01
CA ASN A 249 19.41 -21.67 -2.40
C ASN A 249 18.42 -20.49 -2.60
N ASN A 250 17.85 -19.96 -1.53
CA ASN A 250 16.95 -18.82 -1.62
C ASN A 250 17.72 -17.58 -2.08
N LEU A 251 17.17 -16.90 -3.08
CA LEU A 251 17.80 -15.73 -3.72
C LEU A 251 18.19 -14.63 -2.70
N TYR A 252 17.27 -14.30 -1.80
CA TYR A 252 17.45 -13.21 -0.83
C TYR A 252 18.43 -13.57 0.28
N VAL A 253 18.39 -14.82 0.77
CA VAL A 253 19.32 -15.33 1.79
C VAL A 253 20.74 -15.37 1.23
N ARG A 254 20.89 -15.81 -0.02
CA ARG A 254 22.22 -15.79 -0.69
C ARG A 254 22.73 -14.37 -0.89
N ALA A 255 21.87 -13.43 -1.34
CA ALA A 255 22.25 -12.03 -1.52
C ALA A 255 22.68 -11.39 -0.18
N LEU A 256 21.95 -11.63 0.90
CA LEU A 256 22.34 -11.19 2.22
C LEU A 256 23.70 -11.79 2.65
N GLY A 257 23.88 -13.10 2.45
CA GLY A 257 25.14 -13.79 2.75
C GLY A 257 26.35 -13.18 2.02
N THR A 258 26.19 -12.87 0.72
CA THR A 258 27.22 -12.18 -0.05
C THR A 258 27.53 -10.79 0.51
N LEU A 259 26.51 -10.00 0.81
CA LEU A 259 26.71 -8.65 1.37
C LEU A 259 27.40 -8.68 2.75
N LEU A 260 27.07 -9.65 3.58
CA LEU A 260 27.73 -9.82 4.90
C LEU A 260 29.17 -10.30 4.78
N ALA A 261 29.50 -11.12 3.76
CA ALA A 261 30.84 -11.61 3.53
C ALA A 261 31.77 -10.57 2.90
N ASP A 262 31.25 -9.81 1.94
CA ASP A 262 32.06 -8.90 1.11
C ASP A 262 32.13 -7.46 1.67
N HIS A 263 31.21 -7.12 2.58
CA HIS A 263 31.06 -5.76 3.12
C HIS A 263 30.76 -5.75 4.61
N ASP A 264 31.15 -4.67 5.31
CA ASP A 264 30.79 -4.42 6.71
C ASP A 264 29.30 -3.97 6.82
N LEU A 265 28.39 -4.78 6.27
CA LEU A 265 26.95 -4.48 6.30
C LEU A 265 26.43 -4.40 7.74
N ALA A 266 26.86 -5.29 8.60
CA ALA A 266 26.41 -5.32 9.99
C ALA A 266 26.85 -4.05 10.74
N GLY A 267 28.10 -3.62 10.58
CA GLY A 267 28.60 -2.38 11.16
C GLY A 267 27.89 -1.14 10.57
N LEU A 268 27.60 -1.13 9.27
CA LEU A 268 26.84 -0.06 8.65
C LEU A 268 25.43 0.05 9.25
N LEU A 269 24.67 -1.03 9.30
CA LEU A 269 23.33 -1.07 9.88
C LEU A 269 23.33 -0.68 11.35
N HIS A 270 24.34 -1.14 12.12
CA HIS A 270 24.49 -0.73 13.51
C HIS A 270 24.73 0.78 13.66
N ARG A 271 25.60 1.36 12.84
CA ARG A 271 25.82 2.83 12.84
C ARG A 271 24.56 3.60 12.45
N MET A 272 23.87 3.17 11.39
CA MET A 272 22.62 3.79 10.94
C MET A 272 21.51 3.70 11.98
N SER A 273 21.52 2.66 12.82
CA SER A 273 20.50 2.50 13.88
C SER A 273 20.63 3.51 15.02
N LYS A 274 21.80 4.16 15.16
CA LYS A 274 22.07 5.11 16.24
C LYS A 274 21.59 6.50 15.86
N VAL A 275 20.41 6.86 16.28
CA VAL A 275 19.79 8.18 16.06
C VAL A 275 19.34 8.74 17.39
N ASP A 276 19.59 10.02 17.65
CA ASP A 276 19.17 10.75 18.85
C ASP A 276 19.49 10.06 20.19
N GLY A 277 20.65 9.37 20.22
CA GLY A 277 21.10 8.65 21.43
C GLY A 277 20.38 7.32 21.69
N GLY A 278 19.43 6.93 20.86
CA GLY A 278 18.73 5.64 20.88
C GLY A 278 19.26 4.64 19.85
N ALA A 279 18.68 3.44 19.88
CA ALA A 279 18.88 2.44 18.86
C ALA A 279 17.53 2.10 18.22
N HIS A 280 17.41 2.34 16.92
CA HIS A 280 16.17 2.21 16.17
C HIS A 280 16.28 1.13 15.10
N PRO A 281 15.20 0.44 14.73
CA PRO A 281 15.19 -0.44 13.58
C PRO A 281 15.57 0.30 12.30
N VAL A 282 16.34 -0.35 11.43
CA VAL A 282 16.78 0.18 10.14
C VAL A 282 16.43 -0.80 9.04
N ALA A 283 15.94 -0.31 7.92
CA ALA A 283 15.73 -1.10 6.72
C ALA A 283 16.51 -0.52 5.54
N ILE A 284 17.18 -1.40 4.80
CA ILE A 284 17.76 -1.10 3.49
C ILE A 284 16.91 -1.79 2.45
N LEU A 285 16.45 -1.03 1.46
CA LEU A 285 15.79 -1.57 0.29
C LEU A 285 16.76 -1.58 -0.87
N GLY A 286 16.74 -2.69 -1.57
CA GLY A 286 17.57 -2.91 -2.73
C GLY A 286 16.89 -3.77 -3.78
N GLU A 287 17.60 -4.01 -4.84
CA GLU A 287 17.16 -4.89 -5.90
C GLU A 287 18.20 -6.00 -6.06
N VAL A 288 17.79 -7.27 -5.92
CA VAL A 288 18.61 -8.40 -6.31
C VAL A 288 18.39 -8.61 -7.80
N PHE A 289 19.46 -8.56 -8.57
CA PHE A 289 19.41 -8.66 -10.03
C PHE A 289 20.56 -9.54 -10.54
N GLY A 290 20.49 -9.88 -11.82
CA GLY A 290 21.53 -10.64 -12.50
C GLY A 290 21.02 -11.94 -13.08
N LYS A 291 21.92 -12.80 -13.50
CA LYS A 291 21.58 -14.04 -14.19
C LYS A 291 20.64 -14.94 -13.35
N GLY A 292 19.49 -15.25 -13.93
CA GLY A 292 18.47 -16.08 -13.27
C GLY A 292 17.52 -15.32 -12.35
N VAL A 293 17.61 -13.98 -12.34
CA VAL A 293 16.68 -13.10 -11.64
C VAL A 293 15.94 -12.26 -12.68
N GLN A 294 14.65 -12.51 -12.89
CA GLN A 294 13.86 -11.87 -13.94
C GLN A 294 14.46 -12.10 -15.35
N ASP A 295 14.16 -11.20 -16.29
CA ASP A 295 14.49 -11.36 -17.71
C ASP A 295 15.82 -10.68 -18.12
N LEU A 296 16.40 -9.83 -17.25
CA LEU A 296 17.60 -9.07 -17.54
C LEU A 296 18.75 -9.46 -16.60
N ASP A 297 19.89 -9.79 -17.17
CA ASP A 297 21.08 -10.20 -16.42
C ASP A 297 22.11 -9.07 -16.18
N TYR A 298 21.96 -7.93 -16.88
CA TYR A 298 22.86 -6.77 -16.81
C TYR A 298 24.36 -7.14 -17.01
N GLY A 299 24.63 -8.20 -17.77
CA GLY A 299 25.99 -8.71 -17.99
C GLY A 299 26.59 -9.45 -16.83
N THR A 300 25.83 -9.76 -15.77
CA THR A 300 26.30 -10.54 -14.63
C THR A 300 26.31 -12.03 -14.94
N THR A 301 27.23 -12.78 -14.34
CA THR A 301 27.29 -14.24 -14.43
C THR A 301 26.59 -14.93 -13.26
N LYS A 302 26.26 -14.17 -12.21
CA LYS A 302 25.58 -14.61 -10.97
C LYS A 302 24.57 -13.54 -10.55
N PRO A 303 23.55 -13.90 -9.79
CA PRO A 303 22.66 -12.95 -9.13
C PRO A 303 23.43 -12.14 -8.10
#